data_34a88041f46feed3213523644a412776
#
_entry.id   34a88041f46feed3213523644a412776
#
_cell.length_a   1.000
_cell.length_b   1.000
_cell.length_c   1.000
_cell.angle_alpha   90.00
_cell.angle_beta   90.00
_cell.angle_gamma   90.00
#
_symmetry.space_group_name_H-M   'P 1'
#
loop_
_entity.id
_entity.type
_entity.pdbx_description
1 polymer ?
#
loop_
_entity_poly.entity_id
_entity_poly.type
_entity_poly.pdbx_seq_one_letter_code
_entity_poly.pdbx_strand_id
1 'polypeptide(L)' 'MTREEAWELLTEYNKDEFHLEHAQIVEGTMRYFARELGYGDEEEFWGIVGLLHDL' A
#
# COMPACT_ATOMS: atom_id res chain seq x y z
N MET A 1 -9.76 -7.63 -0.35
CA MET A 1 -9.69 -6.23 -0.81
C MET A 1 -8.66 -6.11 -1.92
N THR A 2 -9.00 -5.43 -3.00
CA THR A 2 -8.05 -5.18 -4.09
C THR A 2 -7.26 -3.90 -3.82
N ARG A 3 -6.18 -3.71 -4.58
CA ARG A 3 -5.39 -2.48 -4.47
C ARG A 3 -6.25 -1.26 -4.82
N GLU A 4 -7.12 -1.39 -5.82
CA GLU A 4 -8.02 -0.30 -6.23
C GLU A 4 -8.98 0.08 -5.11
N GLU A 5 -9.53 -0.92 -4.43
CA GLU A 5 -10.42 -0.66 -3.31
C GLU A 5 -9.68 0.02 -2.16
N ALA A 6 -8.44 -0.42 -1.91
CA ALA A 6 -7.62 0.19 -0.87
C ALA A 6 -7.31 1.65 -1.20
N TRP A 7 -7.01 1.92 -2.47
CA TRP A 7 -6.74 3.30 -2.91
C TRP A 7 -7.96 4.19 -2.74
N GLU A 8 -9.13 3.67 -3.10
CA GLU A 8 -10.37 4.43 -2.94
C GLU A 8 -10.63 4.75 -1.46
N LEU A 9 -10.40 3.76 -0.60
CA LEU A 9 -10.57 3.96 0.84
C LEU A 9 -9.61 5.01 1.37
N LEU A 10 -8.34 4.89 0.99
CA LEU A 10 -7.31 5.83 1.43
C LEU A 10 -7.65 7.26 1.01
N THR A 11 -8.03 7.44 -0.26
CA THR A 11 -8.29 8.78 -0.78
C THR A 11 -9.61 9.35 -0.30
N GLU A 12 -10.51 8.53 0.21
CA GLU A 12 -11.73 9.01 0.82
C GLU A 12 -11.43 9.77 2.11
N TYR A 13 -10.46 9.29 2.89
CA TYR A 13 -10.14 9.88 4.18
C TYR A 13 -8.93 10.80 4.17
N ASN A 14 -8.10 10.74 3.14
CA ASN A 14 -6.87 11.51 3.05
C ASN A 14 -6.76 12.17 1.69
N LYS A 15 -6.81 13.51 1.70
CA LYS A 15 -6.73 14.29 0.46
C LYS A 15 -5.38 14.98 0.29
N ASP A 16 -4.55 14.91 1.31
CA ASP A 16 -3.25 15.56 1.30
C ASP A 16 -2.29 14.81 0.38
N GLU A 17 -1.77 15.49 -0.61
CA GLU A 17 -0.88 14.91 -1.61
C GLU A 17 0.36 14.30 -0.98
N PHE A 18 0.91 14.96 0.03
CA PHE A 18 2.10 14.47 0.73
C PHE A 18 1.81 13.12 1.40
N HIS A 19 0.67 13.01 2.05
CA HIS A 19 0.26 11.79 2.73
C HIS A 19 0.06 10.64 1.72
N LEU A 20 -0.57 10.96 0.59
CA LEU A 20 -0.83 9.94 -0.43
C LEU A 20 0.47 9.46 -1.06
N GLU A 21 1.42 10.38 -1.27
CA GLU A 21 2.72 10.04 -1.81
C GLU A 21 3.48 9.13 -0.86
N HIS A 22 3.47 9.47 0.44
CA HIS A 22 4.12 8.64 1.45
C HIS A 22 3.52 7.23 1.48
N ALA A 23 2.19 7.15 1.42
CA ALA A 23 1.51 5.85 1.44
C ALA A 23 1.96 4.97 0.27
N GLN A 24 2.14 5.57 -0.91
CA GLN A 24 2.58 4.83 -2.09
C GLN A 24 4.04 4.37 -1.96
N ILE A 25 4.88 5.17 -1.32
CA ILE A 25 6.26 4.77 -1.08
C ILE A 25 6.30 3.55 -0.15
N VAL A 26 5.50 3.57 0.89
CA VAL A 26 5.44 2.44 1.82
C VAL A 26 4.85 1.21 1.13
N GLU A 27 3.85 1.42 0.28
CA GLU A 27 3.30 0.31 -0.52
C GLU A 27 4.40 -0.35 -1.34
N GLY A 28 5.20 0.44 -2.04
CA GLY A 28 6.27 -0.09 -2.88
C GLY A 28 7.33 -0.82 -2.06
N THR A 29 7.66 -0.29 -0.91
CA THR A 29 8.64 -0.90 -0.01
C THR A 29 8.14 -2.26 0.48
N MET A 30 6.87 -2.34 0.86
CA MET A 30 6.30 -3.59 1.32
C MET A 30 6.25 -4.64 0.21
N ARG A 31 5.89 -4.22 -1.00
CA ARG A 31 5.90 -5.14 -2.14
C ARG A 31 7.30 -5.68 -2.42
N TYR A 32 8.29 -4.81 -2.33
CA TYR A 32 9.69 -5.21 -2.51
C TYR A 32 10.07 -6.28 -1.50
N PHE A 33 9.78 -6.05 -0.23
CA PHE A 33 10.14 -7.03 0.80
C PHE A 33 9.39 -8.34 0.64
N ALA A 34 8.13 -8.29 0.22
CA ALA A 34 7.38 -9.53 -0.03
C ALA A 34 8.12 -10.40 -1.05
N ARG A 35 8.56 -9.80 -2.14
CA ARG A 35 9.29 -10.52 -3.18
C ARG A 35 10.62 -11.05 -2.67
N GLU A 36 11.37 -10.20 -1.95
CA GLU A 36 12.72 -10.56 -1.49
C GLU A 36 12.71 -11.63 -0.42
N LEU A 37 11.67 -11.68 0.39
CA LEU A 37 11.58 -12.65 1.47
C LEU A 37 10.87 -13.94 1.07
N GLY A 38 10.51 -14.09 -0.20
CA GLY A 38 9.90 -15.30 -0.69
C GLY A 38 8.39 -15.34 -0.61
N TYR A 39 7.76 -14.18 -0.41
CA TYR A 39 6.31 -14.06 -0.32
C TYR A 39 5.73 -13.34 -1.53
N GLY A 40 6.31 -13.55 -2.71
CA GLY A 40 5.87 -12.86 -3.91
C GLY A 40 4.41 -13.09 -4.26
N ASP A 41 3.86 -14.25 -3.89
CA ASP A 41 2.46 -14.54 -4.12
C ASP A 41 1.53 -13.74 -3.19
N GLU A 42 2.08 -13.08 -2.18
CA GLU A 42 1.35 -12.23 -1.26
C GLU A 42 1.67 -10.74 -1.48
N GLU A 43 2.33 -10.43 -2.57
CA GLU A 43 2.82 -9.07 -2.81
C GLU A 43 1.70 -8.03 -2.75
N GLU A 44 0.55 -8.32 -3.34
CA GLU A 44 -0.55 -7.35 -3.32
C GLU A 44 -1.04 -7.11 -1.90
N PHE A 45 -1.14 -8.17 -1.11
CA PHE A 45 -1.57 -8.05 0.29
C PHE A 45 -0.59 -7.19 1.09
N TRP A 46 0.71 -7.47 0.93
CA TRP A 46 1.74 -6.68 1.62
C TRP A 46 1.67 -5.22 1.21
N GLY A 47 1.45 -4.96 -0.09
CA GLY A 47 1.34 -3.60 -0.60
C GLY A 47 0.15 -2.87 -0.02
N ILE A 48 -0.99 -3.55 0.09
CA ILE A 48 -2.19 -2.95 0.66
C ILE A 48 -1.99 -2.60 2.12
N VAL A 49 -1.34 -3.48 2.88
CA VAL A 49 -1.02 -3.21 4.29
C VAL A 49 -0.18 -1.94 4.38
N GLY A 50 0.83 -1.81 3.51
CA GLY A 50 1.65 -0.61 3.49
C GLY A 50 0.88 0.63 3.11
N LEU A 51 0.03 0.51 2.10
CA LEU A 51 -0.75 1.64 1.60
C LEU A 51 -1.69 2.19 2.69
N LEU A 52 -2.28 1.31 3.48
CA LEU A 52 -3.27 1.69 4.48
C LEU A 52 -2.71 1.83 5.90
N HIS A 53 -1.40 1.69 6.07
CA HIS A 53 -0.82 1.65 7.43
C HIS A 53 -1.08 2.92 8.23
N ASP A 54 -1.31 4.01 7.55
CA ASP A 54 -1.42 5.34 8.18
C ASP A 54 -2.80 5.96 7.90
N LEU A 55 -3.76 5.10 7.63
CA LEU A 55 -5.13 5.54 7.35
C LEU A 55 -5.73 6.23 8.57
#